data_8f7089d5e73dfa835e00fb72e70155e5
#
_entry.id   8f7089d5e73dfa835e00fb72e70155e5
#
_cell.length_a   1.000
_cell.length_b   1.000
_cell.length_c   1.000
_cell.angle_alpha   90.00
_cell.angle_beta   90.00
_cell.angle_gamma   90.00
#
_symmetry.space_group_name_H-M   'P 1'
#
loop_
_entity.id
_entity.type
_entity.pdbx_description
1 polymer ?
#
loop_
_entity_poly.entity_id
_entity_poly.type
_entity_poly.pdbx_seq_one_letter_code
_entity_poly.pdbx_strand_id
1 'polypeptide(L)'
;MKKSIKYFLCFFIFVLSYFLSEAQVKVVFKLNKYPLQHNSDTIFLAGSFNDWNPGNSAYKILPANENSFTVQLAAGIYEYKWTRGNWKKVECLSSGKDVKNHVIEIQTDTTIEINIEAWKDDFPEIIKQHSAGSQVHIMDSVFFIPQLNRTRRIWIYLPEGYAKNKKNYPVMYMHDGQNLFDEYTSTFEEWGVDECLDSLIKSGKPACIVVGRYQCQLLYLQVSPI
;
A
#
# COMPACT_ATOMS: atom_id res chain seq x y z
N MET A 1 4.34 12.49 -57.88
CA MET A 1 5.38 12.86 -56.90
C MET A 1 4.84 13.57 -55.61
N LYS A 2 3.78 14.35 -55.59
CA LYS A 2 3.30 15.02 -54.35
C LYS A 2 2.65 14.12 -53.29
N LYS A 3 2.13 12.91 -53.61
CA LYS A 3 1.55 12.00 -52.64
C LYS A 3 2.58 11.23 -51.80
N SER A 4 3.73 10.87 -52.41
CA SER A 4 4.81 10.12 -51.75
C SER A 4 5.49 10.90 -50.61
N ILE A 5 5.59 12.23 -50.74
CA ILE A 5 6.24 13.10 -49.77
C ILE A 5 5.40 13.23 -48.49
N LYS A 6 4.07 13.22 -48.58
CA LYS A 6 3.18 13.27 -47.41
C LYS A 6 3.30 12.06 -46.50
N TYR A 7 3.41 10.85 -47.08
CA TYR A 7 3.54 9.62 -46.31
C TYR A 7 4.94 9.50 -45.67
N PHE A 8 5.96 10.00 -46.35
CA PHE A 8 7.31 10.03 -45.82
C PHE A 8 7.43 11.00 -44.60
N LEU A 9 6.77 12.15 -44.68
CA LEU A 9 6.75 13.11 -43.57
C LEU A 9 5.96 12.61 -42.37
N CYS A 10 4.81 11.94 -42.57
CA CYS A 10 4.04 11.31 -41.49
C CYS A 10 4.79 10.15 -40.83
N PHE A 11 5.52 9.34 -41.62
CA PHE A 11 6.34 8.24 -41.09
C PHE A 11 7.52 8.78 -40.27
N PHE A 12 8.14 9.87 -40.69
CA PHE A 12 9.25 10.51 -39.96
C PHE A 12 8.78 11.15 -38.62
N ILE A 13 7.59 11.74 -38.60
CA ILE A 13 6.99 12.27 -37.37
C ILE A 13 6.63 11.14 -36.41
N PHE A 14 6.13 9.99 -36.92
CA PHE A 14 5.79 8.84 -36.10
C PHE A 14 7.03 8.14 -35.51
N VAL A 15 8.15 8.13 -36.24
CA VAL A 15 9.42 7.58 -35.74
C VAL A 15 10.07 8.52 -34.73
N LEU A 16 9.91 9.84 -34.85
CA LEU A 16 10.46 10.80 -33.87
C LEU A 16 9.71 10.77 -32.53
N SER A 17 8.46 10.34 -32.49
CA SER A 17 7.70 10.21 -31.25
C SER A 17 8.09 8.99 -30.39
N TYR A 18 8.83 8.04 -30.92
CA TYR A 18 9.32 6.86 -30.19
C TYR A 18 10.65 7.08 -29.44
N PHE A 19 11.29 8.24 -29.59
CA PHE A 19 12.59 8.54 -28.95
C PHE A 19 12.54 9.59 -27.84
N LEU A 20 11.39 9.79 -27.22
CA LEU A 20 11.38 10.44 -25.91
C LEU A 20 11.74 9.37 -24.86
N SER A 21 12.98 8.89 -24.90
CA SER A 21 13.56 8.19 -23.76
C SER A 21 13.62 9.20 -22.62
N GLU A 22 12.80 9.03 -21.60
CA GLU A 22 12.96 9.79 -20.37
C GLU A 22 14.41 9.59 -19.89
N ALA A 23 15.12 10.69 -19.69
CA ALA A 23 16.48 10.63 -19.24
C ALA A 23 16.52 9.92 -17.88
N GLN A 24 17.14 8.75 -17.84
CA GLN A 24 17.31 8.02 -16.61
C GLN A 24 18.44 8.62 -15.79
N VAL A 25 18.20 8.76 -14.51
CA VAL A 25 19.11 9.33 -13.52
C VAL A 25 19.70 8.18 -12.70
N LYS A 26 20.98 8.24 -12.45
CA LYS A 26 21.69 7.27 -11.62
C LYS A 26 21.43 7.55 -10.14
N VAL A 27 20.81 6.59 -9.45
CA VAL A 27 20.58 6.65 -8.00
C VAL A 27 21.41 5.58 -7.31
N VAL A 28 22.28 6.00 -6.40
CA VAL A 28 23.10 5.11 -5.58
C VAL A 28 22.51 5.05 -4.19
N PHE A 29 22.07 3.87 -3.76
CA PHE A 29 21.68 3.62 -2.38
C PHE A 29 22.88 3.05 -1.62
N LYS A 30 23.34 3.75 -0.60
CA LYS A 30 24.51 3.39 0.20
C LYS A 30 24.11 3.06 1.63
N LEU A 31 24.38 1.83 2.05
CA LEU A 31 24.08 1.35 3.39
C LEU A 31 25.07 1.97 4.39
N ASN A 32 24.56 2.77 5.31
CA ASN A 32 25.33 3.45 6.35
C ASN A 32 25.17 2.76 7.71
N LYS A 33 23.91 2.47 8.09
CA LYS A 33 23.59 1.79 9.37
C LYS A 33 22.47 0.78 9.18
N TYR A 34 22.65 -0.40 9.78
CA TYR A 34 21.63 -1.45 9.80
C TYR A 34 21.90 -2.44 10.96
N PRO A 35 20.90 -3.25 11.39
CA PRO A 35 21.05 -4.26 12.43
C PRO A 35 22.03 -5.37 12.03
N LEU A 36 23.16 -5.49 12.73
CA LEU A 36 24.26 -6.41 12.38
C LEU A 36 23.93 -7.89 12.59
N GLN A 37 22.93 -8.22 13.41
CA GLN A 37 22.45 -9.60 13.57
C GLN A 37 21.93 -10.23 12.27
N HIS A 38 21.64 -9.40 11.27
CA HIS A 38 21.15 -9.81 9.96
C HIS A 38 22.11 -9.49 8.80
N ASN A 39 23.41 -9.41 9.10
CA ASN A 39 24.43 -9.02 8.10
C ASN A 39 24.58 -10.03 6.94
N SER A 40 24.15 -11.28 7.12
CA SER A 40 24.12 -12.31 6.08
C SER A 40 22.85 -12.27 5.22
N ASP A 41 21.83 -11.52 5.63
CA ASP A 41 20.57 -11.47 4.91
C ASP A 41 20.66 -10.46 3.77
N THR A 42 19.99 -10.76 2.65
CA THR A 42 19.83 -9.81 1.56
C THR A 42 18.80 -8.77 1.93
N ILE A 43 19.14 -7.49 1.75
CA ILE A 43 18.24 -6.35 1.92
C ILE A 43 17.69 -5.98 0.54
N PHE A 44 16.40 -5.76 0.46
CA PHE A 44 15.70 -5.40 -0.76
C PHE A 44 15.03 -4.03 -0.62
N LEU A 45 14.99 -3.29 -1.72
CA LEU A 45 14.28 -2.04 -1.84
C LEU A 45 12.94 -2.29 -2.54
N ALA A 46 11.83 -2.06 -1.85
CA ALA A 46 10.49 -2.09 -2.40
C ALA A 46 9.92 -0.66 -2.47
N GLY A 47 9.39 -0.27 -3.61
CA GLY A 47 8.88 1.08 -3.80
C GLY A 47 7.99 1.23 -5.03
N SER A 48 7.50 2.45 -5.24
CA SER A 48 6.63 2.79 -6.37
C SER A 48 7.27 2.52 -7.75
N PHE A 49 8.58 2.41 -7.82
CA PHE A 49 9.35 2.13 -9.04
C PHE A 49 9.46 0.62 -9.37
N ASN A 50 9.02 -0.28 -8.51
CA ASN A 50 9.07 -1.73 -8.72
C ASN A 50 7.82 -2.45 -8.22
N ASP A 51 6.66 -1.76 -8.28
CA ASP A 51 5.35 -2.27 -7.87
C ASP A 51 5.31 -2.76 -6.42
N TRP A 52 6.10 -2.14 -5.56
CA TRP A 52 6.23 -2.52 -4.14
C TRP A 52 6.59 -4.01 -3.93
N ASN A 53 7.38 -4.59 -4.83
CA ASN A 53 7.83 -5.98 -4.71
C ASN A 53 8.94 -6.12 -3.66
N PRO A 54 8.68 -6.72 -2.48
CA PRO A 54 9.61 -6.75 -1.36
C PRO A 54 10.80 -7.70 -1.55
N GLY A 55 10.81 -8.51 -2.59
CA GLY A 55 11.87 -9.49 -2.90
C GLY A 55 12.43 -9.35 -4.31
N ASN A 56 12.33 -8.16 -4.92
CA ASN A 56 12.81 -7.94 -6.28
C ASN A 56 14.33 -8.00 -6.36
N SER A 57 14.87 -9.02 -7.04
CA SER A 57 16.31 -9.29 -7.13
C SER A 57 17.12 -8.21 -7.88
N ALA A 58 16.47 -7.33 -8.64
CA ALA A 58 17.13 -6.19 -9.28
C ALA A 58 17.37 -5.01 -8.31
N TYR A 59 16.76 -5.03 -7.12
CA TYR A 59 16.80 -3.96 -6.12
C TYR A 59 17.25 -4.51 -4.77
N LYS A 60 18.50 -4.95 -4.68
CA LYS A 60 19.02 -5.62 -3.49
C LYS A 60 20.45 -5.23 -3.14
N ILE A 61 20.79 -5.36 -1.86
CA ILE A 61 22.14 -5.30 -1.31
C ILE A 61 22.37 -6.58 -0.49
N LEU A 62 23.55 -7.17 -0.61
CA LEU A 62 24.03 -8.20 0.32
C LEU A 62 25.10 -7.56 1.22
N PRO A 63 24.76 -7.13 2.45
CA PRO A 63 25.65 -6.32 3.29
C PRO A 63 27.00 -6.96 3.60
N ALA A 64 27.07 -8.29 3.61
CA ALA A 64 28.32 -9.02 3.80
C ALA A 64 29.35 -8.81 2.68
N ASN A 65 28.90 -8.47 1.48
CA ASN A 65 29.75 -8.36 0.28
C ASN A 65 29.83 -6.94 -0.29
N GLU A 66 28.79 -6.16 -0.09
CA GLU A 66 28.65 -4.82 -0.67
C GLU A 66 27.84 -3.91 0.24
N ASN A 67 28.13 -2.61 0.19
CA ASN A 67 27.43 -1.62 1.00
C ASN A 67 26.57 -0.65 0.18
N SER A 68 26.48 -0.87 -1.12
CA SER A 68 25.67 -0.01 -2.00
C SER A 68 25.21 -0.76 -3.24
N PHE A 69 24.12 -0.29 -3.84
CA PHE A 69 23.73 -0.68 -5.18
C PHE A 69 23.24 0.55 -5.97
N THR A 70 23.19 0.39 -7.28
CA THR A 70 22.82 1.47 -8.20
C THR A 70 21.59 1.06 -9.01
N VAL A 71 20.64 1.98 -9.13
CA VAL A 71 19.50 1.84 -10.04
C VAL A 71 19.43 3.03 -10.99
N GLN A 72 18.78 2.82 -12.12
CA GLN A 72 18.44 3.88 -13.07
C GLN A 72 16.94 4.16 -12.94
N LEU A 73 16.57 5.38 -12.59
CA LEU A 73 15.18 5.80 -12.44
C LEU A 73 14.92 7.04 -13.30
N ALA A 74 13.72 7.25 -13.76
CA ALA A 74 13.32 8.51 -14.35
C ALA A 74 13.33 9.63 -13.29
N ALA A 75 13.41 10.88 -13.70
CA ALA A 75 13.20 11.99 -12.77
C ALA A 75 11.78 11.93 -12.21
N GLY A 76 11.62 12.10 -10.88
CA GLY A 76 10.31 11.98 -10.24
C GLY A 76 10.35 11.86 -8.72
N ILE A 77 9.18 11.70 -8.13
CA ILE A 77 9.01 11.47 -6.69
C ILE A 77 8.67 10.01 -6.49
N TYR A 78 9.40 9.36 -5.60
CA TYR A 78 9.25 7.93 -5.30
C TYR A 78 9.09 7.70 -3.82
N GLU A 79 8.23 6.73 -3.49
CA GLU A 79 8.08 6.19 -2.15
C GLU A 79 8.69 4.80 -2.08
N TYR A 80 9.33 4.47 -0.95
CA TYR A 80 9.97 3.16 -0.77
C TYR A 80 10.08 2.74 0.69
N LYS A 81 10.36 1.45 0.89
CA LYS A 81 10.74 0.81 2.15
C LYS A 81 11.82 -0.23 1.94
N TRP A 82 12.54 -0.54 3.02
CA TRP A 82 13.51 -1.62 3.05
C TRP A 82 12.90 -2.88 3.61
N THR A 83 13.24 -4.03 3.03
CA THR A 83 12.76 -5.35 3.49
C THR A 83 13.88 -6.38 3.44
N ARG A 84 13.67 -7.53 4.06
CA ARG A 84 14.49 -8.72 3.91
C ARG A 84 13.72 -9.81 3.14
N GLY A 85 13.21 -9.46 1.95
CA GLY A 85 12.56 -10.35 0.99
C GLY A 85 11.05 -10.52 1.13
N ASN A 86 10.42 -10.01 2.18
CA ASN A 86 8.97 -10.02 2.35
C ASN A 86 8.51 -8.96 3.37
N TRP A 87 7.21 -8.65 3.38
CA TRP A 87 6.63 -7.62 4.24
C TRP A 87 6.62 -7.95 5.74
N LYS A 88 6.77 -9.21 6.15
CA LYS A 88 6.95 -9.56 7.57
C LYS A 88 8.32 -9.16 8.09
N LYS A 89 9.29 -8.99 7.20
CA LYS A 89 10.67 -8.61 7.47
C LYS A 89 10.97 -7.20 6.94
N VAL A 90 10.02 -6.28 7.10
CA VAL A 90 10.17 -4.88 6.71
C VAL A 90 10.89 -4.11 7.81
N GLU A 91 11.56 -3.01 7.43
CA GLU A 91 12.16 -2.08 8.38
C GLU A 91 11.14 -1.50 9.35
N CYS A 92 11.59 -1.24 10.57
CA CYS A 92 10.79 -0.60 11.60
C CYS A 92 11.68 0.28 12.50
N LEU A 93 11.07 1.05 13.38
CA LEU A 93 11.77 1.78 14.43
C LEU A 93 12.39 0.80 15.44
N SER A 94 13.37 1.26 16.19
CA SER A 94 13.99 0.49 17.29
C SER A 94 12.99 0.04 18.37
N SER A 95 11.80 0.64 18.41
CA SER A 95 10.68 0.25 19.26
C SER A 95 9.78 -0.86 18.67
N GLY A 96 10.05 -1.34 17.44
CA GLY A 96 9.20 -2.27 16.71
C GLY A 96 8.00 -1.63 16.02
N LYS A 97 7.78 -0.31 16.17
CA LYS A 97 6.71 0.40 15.47
C LYS A 97 7.06 0.61 14.00
N ASP A 98 6.03 0.67 13.16
CA ASP A 98 6.19 0.88 11.73
C ASP A 98 6.81 2.27 11.43
N VAL A 99 7.71 2.31 10.47
CA VAL A 99 8.17 3.58 9.86
C VAL A 99 7.20 3.99 8.75
N LYS A 100 7.11 5.28 8.47
CA LYS A 100 6.44 5.78 7.27
C LYS A 100 7.24 5.41 6.03
N ASN A 101 6.60 5.45 4.86
CA ASN A 101 7.35 5.31 3.61
C ASN A 101 8.42 6.41 3.51
N HIS A 102 9.62 6.04 3.11
CA HIS A 102 10.61 7.03 2.71
C HIS A 102 10.12 7.69 1.42
N VAL A 103 10.35 8.99 1.29
CA VAL A 103 10.01 9.76 0.08
C VAL A 103 11.29 10.38 -0.45
N ILE A 104 11.54 10.21 -1.74
CA ILE A 104 12.67 10.83 -2.43
C ILE A 104 12.19 11.53 -3.68
N GLU A 105 12.75 12.71 -3.93
CA GLU A 105 12.64 13.43 -5.20
C GLU A 105 13.96 13.31 -5.94
N ILE A 106 13.91 12.79 -7.17
CA ILE A 106 15.07 12.52 -8.01
C ILE A 106 14.97 13.41 -9.24
N GLN A 107 15.98 14.26 -9.46
CA GLN A 107 16.09 15.11 -10.66
C GLN A 107 17.44 14.96 -11.36
N THR A 108 18.48 14.59 -10.61
CA THR A 108 19.85 14.41 -11.09
C THR A 108 20.50 13.23 -10.40
N ASP A 109 21.64 12.78 -10.87
CA ASP A 109 22.43 11.73 -10.23
C ASP A 109 22.60 12.02 -8.73
N THR A 110 22.25 11.05 -7.90
CA THR A 110 22.21 11.24 -6.46
C THR A 110 22.67 10.01 -5.69
N THR A 111 23.14 10.22 -4.47
CA THR A 111 23.45 9.16 -3.50
C THR A 111 22.57 9.33 -2.27
N ILE A 112 21.92 8.25 -1.85
CA ILE A 112 21.00 8.20 -0.70
C ILE A 112 21.62 7.29 0.35
N GLU A 113 21.86 7.83 1.55
CA GLU A 113 22.33 7.03 2.68
C GLU A 113 21.16 6.30 3.35
N ILE A 114 21.34 5.01 3.57
CA ILE A 114 20.37 4.10 4.17
C ILE A 114 20.70 3.93 5.64
N ASN A 115 19.71 4.20 6.50
CA ASN A 115 19.79 3.93 7.93
C ASN A 115 18.56 3.10 8.34
N ILE A 116 18.77 1.85 8.73
CA ILE A 116 17.73 0.93 9.18
C ILE A 116 17.94 0.71 10.68
N GLU A 117 16.92 1.00 11.49
CA GLU A 117 17.04 0.88 12.95
C GLU A 117 16.82 -0.56 13.42
N ALA A 118 15.78 -1.22 12.89
CA ALA A 118 15.39 -2.57 13.27
C ALA A 118 14.55 -3.23 12.16
N TRP A 119 14.26 -4.50 12.33
CA TRP A 119 13.40 -5.27 11.45
C TRP A 119 12.16 -5.76 12.20
N LYS A 120 11.02 -5.78 11.53
CA LYS A 120 9.73 -6.09 12.15
C LYS A 120 9.68 -7.47 12.81
N ASP A 121 10.35 -8.46 12.23
CA ASP A 121 10.41 -9.82 12.74
C ASP A 121 11.38 -10.04 13.90
N ASP A 122 12.15 -9.02 14.31
CA ASP A 122 12.93 -9.02 15.55
C ASP A 122 12.06 -8.78 16.80
N PHE A 123 10.81 -8.38 16.61
CA PHE A 123 9.86 -8.10 17.67
C PHE A 123 8.77 -9.17 17.72
N PRO A 124 8.26 -9.49 18.90
CA PRO A 124 7.15 -10.43 19.03
C PRO A 124 5.95 -9.95 18.21
N GLU A 125 5.31 -10.90 17.50
CA GLU A 125 4.07 -10.60 16.77
C GLU A 125 3.02 -10.13 17.77
N ILE A 126 2.49 -8.92 17.56
CA ILE A 126 1.40 -8.42 18.40
C ILE A 126 0.16 -9.24 18.07
N ILE A 127 -0.29 -10.05 19.02
CA ILE A 127 -1.55 -10.79 18.89
C ILE A 127 -2.67 -9.74 18.97
N LYS A 128 -3.24 -9.40 17.80
CA LYS A 128 -4.38 -8.50 17.72
C LYS A 128 -5.59 -9.13 18.42
N GLN A 129 -6.30 -8.33 19.18
CA GLN A 129 -7.53 -8.72 19.88
C GLN A 129 -8.73 -8.24 19.07
N HIS A 130 -9.87 -8.95 19.22
CA HIS A 130 -11.13 -8.44 18.67
C HIS A 130 -11.57 -7.20 19.47
N SER A 131 -11.76 -6.10 18.79
CA SER A 131 -12.21 -4.81 19.34
C SER A 131 -13.64 -4.48 18.92
N ALA A 132 -14.14 -5.07 17.83
CA ALA A 132 -15.46 -4.79 17.29
C ALA A 132 -16.58 -4.86 18.33
N GLY A 133 -17.39 -3.80 18.35
CA GLY A 133 -18.60 -3.74 19.19
C GLY A 133 -19.67 -4.74 18.78
N SER A 134 -20.64 -4.98 19.67
CA SER A 134 -21.76 -5.92 19.42
C SER A 134 -22.68 -5.52 18.26
N GLN A 135 -22.56 -4.30 17.77
CA GLN A 135 -23.30 -3.74 16.64
C GLN A 135 -22.70 -4.12 15.29
N VAL A 136 -21.48 -4.65 15.28
CA VAL A 136 -20.76 -5.05 14.07
C VAL A 136 -21.03 -6.51 13.75
N HIS A 137 -21.38 -6.79 12.51
CA HIS A 137 -21.68 -8.15 12.05
C HIS A 137 -21.02 -8.42 10.70
N ILE A 138 -20.72 -9.68 10.42
CA ILE A 138 -20.40 -10.12 9.07
C ILE A 138 -21.74 -10.34 8.35
N MET A 139 -22.06 -9.46 7.41
CA MET A 139 -23.27 -9.57 6.60
C MET A 139 -23.16 -10.73 5.61
N ASP A 140 -22.00 -10.86 4.97
CA ASP A 140 -21.69 -11.97 4.06
C ASP A 140 -20.16 -12.14 3.99
N SER A 141 -19.69 -13.37 4.12
CA SER A 141 -18.26 -13.70 4.05
C SER A 141 -17.74 -13.92 2.63
N VAL A 142 -18.64 -14.17 1.67
CA VAL A 142 -18.31 -14.54 0.27
C VAL A 142 -19.25 -13.87 -0.75
N PHE A 143 -19.70 -12.66 -0.47
CA PHE A 143 -20.59 -11.90 -1.34
C PHE A 143 -20.01 -11.80 -2.76
N PHE A 144 -20.71 -12.38 -3.72
CA PHE A 144 -20.28 -12.37 -5.12
C PHE A 144 -20.69 -11.08 -5.79
N ILE A 145 -19.73 -10.41 -6.43
CA ILE A 145 -19.92 -9.17 -7.21
C ILE A 145 -19.80 -9.54 -8.69
N PRO A 146 -20.92 -9.70 -9.42
CA PRO A 146 -20.90 -10.18 -10.81
C PRO A 146 -20.08 -9.30 -11.75
N GLN A 147 -20.14 -7.97 -11.59
CA GLN A 147 -19.45 -6.99 -12.43
C GLN A 147 -17.93 -7.10 -12.34
N LEU A 148 -17.44 -7.63 -11.23
CA LEU A 148 -16.00 -7.80 -10.98
C LEU A 148 -15.56 -9.26 -11.06
N ASN A 149 -16.50 -10.19 -11.23
CA ASN A 149 -16.28 -11.63 -11.14
C ASN A 149 -15.44 -12.02 -9.90
N ARG A 150 -15.78 -11.47 -8.75
CA ARG A 150 -15.03 -11.66 -7.49
C ARG A 150 -15.96 -11.75 -6.30
N THR A 151 -15.52 -12.48 -5.28
CA THR A 151 -16.18 -12.50 -3.97
C THR A 151 -15.50 -11.53 -3.01
N ARG A 152 -16.28 -10.98 -2.07
CA ARG A 152 -15.81 -10.09 -1.02
C ARG A 152 -16.53 -10.36 0.28
N ARG A 153 -15.82 -10.18 1.40
CA ARG A 153 -16.48 -10.14 2.71
C ARG A 153 -17.10 -8.76 2.90
N ILE A 154 -18.29 -8.76 3.47
CA ILE A 154 -19.05 -7.55 3.78
C ILE A 154 -19.29 -7.53 5.29
N TRP A 155 -18.87 -6.44 5.94
CA TRP A 155 -19.22 -6.11 7.31
C TRP A 155 -20.36 -5.11 7.32
N ILE A 156 -21.17 -5.16 8.38
CA ILE A 156 -22.24 -4.20 8.60
C ILE A 156 -22.25 -3.78 10.07
N TYR A 157 -22.30 -2.46 10.29
CA TYR A 157 -22.64 -1.89 11.58
C TYR A 157 -24.14 -1.55 11.58
N LEU A 158 -24.86 -2.03 12.58
CA LEU A 158 -26.27 -1.75 12.82
C LEU A 158 -26.42 -1.00 14.14
N PRO A 159 -27.02 0.21 14.16
CA PRO A 159 -27.17 0.98 15.38
C PRO A 159 -27.94 0.23 16.45
N GLU A 160 -27.67 0.49 17.73
CA GLU A 160 -28.38 -0.12 18.84
C GLU A 160 -29.91 0.01 18.68
N GLY A 161 -30.62 -1.08 18.93
CA GLY A 161 -32.08 -1.14 18.78
C GLY A 161 -32.59 -1.26 17.34
N TYR A 162 -31.72 -1.38 16.32
CA TYR A 162 -32.11 -1.52 14.92
C TYR A 162 -33.19 -2.60 14.71
N ALA A 163 -33.00 -3.79 15.26
CA ALA A 163 -33.94 -4.90 15.12
C ALA A 163 -35.27 -4.73 15.88
N LYS A 164 -35.32 -3.79 16.83
CA LYS A 164 -36.46 -3.55 17.72
C LYS A 164 -37.35 -2.38 17.30
N ASN A 165 -36.95 -1.64 16.29
CA ASN A 165 -37.69 -0.45 15.84
C ASN A 165 -37.91 -0.50 14.31
N LYS A 166 -38.84 0.33 13.82
CA LYS A 166 -39.19 0.43 12.39
C LYS A 166 -38.65 1.71 11.75
N LYS A 167 -37.59 2.29 12.32
CA LYS A 167 -37.00 3.54 11.76
C LYS A 167 -36.22 3.21 10.49
N ASN A 168 -36.26 4.14 9.56
CA ASN A 168 -35.37 4.13 8.40
C ASN A 168 -34.05 4.81 8.77
N TYR A 169 -32.94 4.19 8.41
CA TYR A 169 -31.62 4.70 8.65
C TYR A 169 -30.90 5.01 7.33
N PRO A 170 -30.19 6.12 7.22
CA PRO A 170 -29.29 6.33 6.09
C PRO A 170 -28.21 5.25 6.09
N VAL A 171 -27.75 4.87 4.90
CA VAL A 171 -26.70 3.87 4.71
C VAL A 171 -25.45 4.54 4.18
N MET A 172 -24.33 4.31 4.86
CA MET A 172 -22.99 4.72 4.42
C MET A 172 -22.24 3.50 3.90
N TYR A 173 -21.67 3.60 2.71
CA TYR A 173 -20.82 2.57 2.13
C TYR A 173 -19.37 3.00 2.25
N MET A 174 -18.54 2.12 2.82
CA MET A 174 -17.12 2.38 3.03
C MET A 174 -16.25 1.30 2.39
N HIS A 175 -15.09 1.71 1.90
CA HIS A 175 -14.05 0.79 1.47
C HIS A 175 -13.26 0.27 2.68
N ASP A 176 -12.37 -0.69 2.42
CA ASP A 176 -11.46 -1.24 3.44
C ASP A 176 -12.18 -1.77 4.69
N GLY A 177 -13.31 -2.47 4.47
CA GLY A 177 -14.16 -3.00 5.52
C GLY A 177 -13.41 -3.77 6.61
N GLN A 178 -12.26 -4.36 6.29
CA GLN A 178 -11.38 -5.04 7.25
C GLN A 178 -10.74 -4.11 8.28
N ASN A 179 -10.64 -2.80 8.00
CA ASN A 179 -10.01 -1.83 8.87
C ASN A 179 -11.01 -0.98 9.66
N LEU A 180 -12.32 -1.11 9.41
CA LEU A 180 -13.31 -0.17 9.93
C LEU A 180 -13.64 -0.37 11.41
N PHE A 181 -13.73 -1.65 11.86
CA PHE A 181 -14.47 -2.00 13.06
C PHE A 181 -13.72 -2.95 13.99
N ASP A 182 -12.60 -3.52 13.61
CA ASP A 182 -11.99 -4.60 14.39
C ASP A 182 -10.47 -4.65 14.17
N GLU A 183 -9.72 -4.41 15.25
CA GLU A 183 -8.27 -4.49 15.22
C GLU A 183 -7.78 -5.86 14.74
N TYR A 184 -8.47 -6.94 15.11
CA TYR A 184 -8.11 -8.30 14.69
C TYR A 184 -8.12 -8.49 13.17
N THR A 185 -9.07 -7.87 12.47
CA THR A 185 -9.20 -7.98 11.01
C THR A 185 -8.43 -6.89 10.27
N SER A 186 -7.98 -5.84 10.95
CA SER A 186 -7.31 -4.70 10.34
C SER A 186 -5.97 -5.10 9.73
N THR A 187 -5.65 -4.55 8.55
CA THR A 187 -4.36 -4.78 7.88
C THR A 187 -3.26 -3.90 8.48
N PHE A 188 -3.62 -2.69 8.89
CA PHE A 188 -2.71 -1.70 9.49
C PHE A 188 -3.17 -1.39 10.91
N GLU A 189 -4.05 -0.41 11.06
CA GLU A 189 -4.69 0.00 12.31
C GLU A 189 -6.20 0.05 12.09
N GLU A 190 -6.95 -0.20 13.15
CA GLU A 190 -8.39 -0.04 13.14
C GLU A 190 -8.77 1.44 13.05
N TRP A 191 -9.87 1.75 12.36
CA TRP A 191 -10.36 3.13 12.22
C TRP A 191 -11.37 3.51 13.31
N GLY A 192 -11.85 2.57 14.11
CA GLY A 192 -12.76 2.81 15.23
C GLY A 192 -14.09 3.43 14.79
N VAL A 193 -14.64 2.97 13.68
CA VAL A 193 -15.87 3.56 13.09
C VAL A 193 -17.08 3.28 13.96
N ASP A 194 -17.20 2.11 14.54
CA ASP A 194 -18.30 1.71 15.43
C ASP A 194 -18.23 2.47 16.75
N GLU A 195 -17.06 2.61 17.39
CA GLU A 195 -16.90 3.41 18.61
C GLU A 195 -17.24 4.88 18.36
N CYS A 196 -16.80 5.41 17.22
CA CYS A 196 -17.11 6.78 16.83
C CYS A 196 -18.63 6.97 16.66
N LEU A 197 -19.30 6.06 15.94
CA LEU A 197 -20.74 6.12 15.73
C LEU A 197 -21.51 5.95 17.04
N ASP A 198 -21.13 5.01 17.89
CA ASP A 198 -21.76 4.80 19.20
C ASP A 198 -21.63 6.06 20.07
N SER A 199 -20.48 6.71 20.05
CA SER A 199 -20.25 7.98 20.77
C SER A 199 -21.13 9.11 20.21
N LEU A 200 -21.22 9.24 18.89
CA LEU A 200 -22.08 10.24 18.25
C LEU A 200 -23.56 10.01 18.56
N ILE A 201 -24.04 8.77 18.50
CA ILE A 201 -25.43 8.41 18.81
C ILE A 201 -25.74 8.73 20.28
N LYS A 202 -24.85 8.37 21.20
CA LYS A 202 -24.99 8.70 22.64
C LYS A 202 -25.05 10.21 22.88
N SER A 203 -24.41 11.01 22.04
CA SER A 203 -24.47 12.48 22.07
C SER A 203 -25.69 13.07 21.37
N GLY A 204 -26.65 12.24 20.94
CA GLY A 204 -27.89 12.67 20.29
C GLY A 204 -27.82 12.93 18.79
N LYS A 205 -26.74 12.52 18.14
CA LYS A 205 -26.63 12.61 16.67
C LYS A 205 -27.43 11.51 15.98
N PRO A 206 -27.91 11.74 14.73
CA PRO A 206 -28.61 10.71 13.96
C PRO A 206 -27.76 9.47 13.75
N ALA A 207 -28.37 8.30 13.92
CA ALA A 207 -27.76 7.02 13.64
C ALA A 207 -27.76 6.70 12.15
N CYS A 208 -26.78 5.95 11.68
CA CYS A 208 -26.72 5.40 10.33
C CYS A 208 -26.29 3.92 10.36
N ILE A 209 -26.57 3.21 9.27
CA ILE A 209 -26.00 1.89 8.99
C ILE A 209 -24.69 2.14 8.25
N VAL A 210 -23.64 1.35 8.56
CA VAL A 210 -22.40 1.36 7.77
C VAL A 210 -22.19 -0.02 7.15
N VAL A 211 -21.93 -0.05 5.85
CA VAL A 211 -21.59 -1.24 5.09
C VAL A 211 -20.16 -1.13 4.63
N GLY A 212 -19.30 -1.98 5.17
CA GLY A 212 -17.88 -2.06 4.85
C GLY A 212 -17.58 -3.22 3.90
N ARG A 213 -16.91 -2.95 2.79
CA ARG A 213 -16.49 -3.98 1.83
C ARG A 213 -14.99 -4.24 1.95
N TYR A 214 -14.60 -5.53 2.03
CA TYR A 214 -13.18 -5.93 1.97
C TYR A 214 -12.53 -5.43 0.67
N GLN A 215 -11.38 -4.78 0.79
CA GLN A 215 -10.55 -4.41 -0.35
C GLN A 215 -9.21 -5.14 -0.29
N CYS A 216 -8.89 -5.88 -1.34
CA CYS A 216 -7.57 -6.47 -1.50
C CYS A 216 -6.62 -5.40 -2.06
N GLN A 217 -5.43 -5.28 -1.50
CA GLN A 217 -4.37 -4.33 -1.92
C GLN A 217 -3.87 -4.52 -3.38
N LEU A 218 -4.35 -5.53 -4.09
CA LEU A 218 -3.93 -5.82 -5.48
C LEU A 218 -4.54 -4.89 -6.55
N LEU A 219 -5.20 -3.79 -6.20
CA LEU A 219 -5.90 -2.91 -7.15
C LEU A 219 -5.04 -1.75 -7.70
N TYR A 220 -3.74 -1.68 -7.39
CA TYR A 220 -2.84 -0.72 -8.06
C TYR A 220 -2.36 -1.16 -9.45
N LEU A 221 -2.76 -2.35 -9.93
CA LEU A 221 -2.24 -2.91 -11.18
C LEU A 221 -3.16 -2.83 -12.40
N GLN A 222 -4.26 -2.07 -12.37
CA GLN A 222 -5.13 -1.94 -13.55
C GLN A 222 -5.73 -0.54 -13.72
N VAL A 223 -4.89 0.46 -13.90
CA VAL A 223 -5.26 1.62 -14.73
C VAL A 223 -4.24 1.68 -15.84
N SER A 224 -4.44 0.88 -16.89
CA SER A 224 -3.83 1.15 -18.17
C SER A 224 -4.53 2.41 -18.71
N PRO A 225 -3.80 3.45 -19.12
CA PRO A 225 -4.40 4.54 -19.86
C PRO A 225 -4.92 4.01 -21.20
N ILE A 226 -6.14 4.37 -21.53
CA ILE A 226 -6.75 4.19 -22.87
C ILE A 226 -6.07 5.11 -23.85
#